data_72023ff94d0f3fb2bb524503adfdf7b0
#
_entry.id   72023ff94d0f3fb2bb524503adfdf7b0
#
_cell.length_a   1.000
_cell.length_b   1.000
_cell.length_c   1.000
_cell.angle_alpha   90.00
_cell.angle_beta   90.00
_cell.angle_gamma   90.00
#
_symmetry.space_group_name_H-M   'P 1'
#
loop_
_entity.id
_entity.type
_entity.pdbx_description
1 polymer ?
#
loop_
_entity_poly.entity_id
_entity_poly.type
_entity_poly.pdbx_seq_one_letter_code
_entity_poly.pdbx_strand_id
1 'polypeptide(L)'
;MSKILVLDDDQGMREFMEIMLTKEGYDVTSAGEPAKAIDLCRKTAFDLVITDLKMPKISGIEFLKAIKDQRPETIVILITAYASGETAIDAMKEGAYDYVEKGGSIEDLKKVVRSALLKKGLVTENQPLKKEAKAKGTEENSFCGMIGTNREMLKIFATIKKVSDTLANILILGESGTGKELVARAIHENSSRFKMPFIPINSGGIPENLLESELFGYMKGSFTGAYADRPGFFEMARGGTIFLDEIGELSPVLQVKLLRVVQEKTFRRIGGAEDIKVDVRIISATHQNLEEKVKKGEFREDLYYRLNVIPIFLPPLRERKEDIPLLINNFVEKYAQMFGKEVRTISSYAMELLINYAFPGNIRELENIIERSVAMESSNIILPENLTFGEPNFDIEITDKGIDLSTELEKIEKIMIEKALQRTKGSKAKAAKLLNVTFDSLRYRMQKLNVE
;
A
#
# COMPACT_ATOMS: atom_id res chain seq x y z
N MET A 1 36.18 -4.57 -6.95
CA MET A 1 35.31 -5.34 -7.82
C MET A 1 34.67 -6.44 -6.94
N SER A 2 33.37 -6.56 -6.90
CA SER A 2 32.72 -7.60 -6.08
C SER A 2 32.91 -8.97 -6.74
N LYS A 3 33.24 -9.98 -5.92
CA LYS A 3 33.49 -11.35 -6.38
C LYS A 3 32.22 -12.19 -6.26
N ILE A 4 31.78 -12.73 -7.39
CA ILE A 4 30.57 -13.54 -7.47
C ILE A 4 30.93 -14.97 -7.87
N LEU A 5 30.41 -15.96 -7.15
CA LEU A 5 30.48 -17.37 -7.54
C LEU A 5 29.14 -17.78 -8.16
N VAL A 6 29.17 -18.39 -9.33
CA VAL A 6 28.00 -19.00 -9.97
C VAL A 6 28.14 -20.51 -9.93
N LEU A 7 27.17 -21.19 -9.33
CA LEU A 7 27.10 -22.64 -9.24
C LEU A 7 25.82 -23.16 -9.89
N ASP A 8 25.98 -23.85 -11.01
CA ASP A 8 24.87 -24.48 -11.74
C ASP A 8 25.41 -25.71 -12.47
N ASP A 9 24.69 -26.80 -12.60
CA ASP A 9 25.12 -27.98 -13.33
C ASP A 9 24.96 -27.83 -14.85
N ASP A 10 24.08 -26.92 -15.31
CA ASP A 10 23.92 -26.57 -16.72
C ASP A 10 25.03 -25.63 -17.19
N GLN A 11 25.84 -26.10 -18.17
CA GLN A 11 26.95 -25.33 -18.72
C GLN A 11 26.48 -24.05 -19.42
N GLY A 12 25.37 -24.11 -20.18
CA GLY A 12 24.84 -22.96 -20.90
C GLY A 12 24.39 -21.84 -19.94
N MET A 13 23.75 -22.22 -18.83
CA MET A 13 23.33 -21.28 -17.80
C MET A 13 24.53 -20.63 -17.10
N ARG A 14 25.57 -21.40 -16.79
CA ARG A 14 26.81 -20.83 -16.21
C ARG A 14 27.46 -19.81 -17.13
N GLU A 15 27.67 -20.17 -18.40
CA GLU A 15 28.28 -19.27 -19.40
C GLU A 15 27.43 -17.99 -19.57
N PHE A 16 26.13 -18.14 -19.64
CA PHE A 16 25.21 -17.01 -19.73
C PHE A 16 25.32 -16.06 -18.53
N MET A 17 25.27 -16.58 -17.31
CA MET A 17 25.39 -15.76 -16.09
C MET A 17 26.77 -15.11 -15.96
N GLU A 18 27.84 -15.83 -16.32
CA GLU A 18 29.21 -15.33 -16.32
C GLU A 18 29.36 -14.13 -17.26
N ILE A 19 28.88 -14.24 -18.51
CA ILE A 19 28.88 -13.15 -19.48
C ILE A 19 28.06 -11.96 -19.01
N MET A 20 26.87 -12.22 -18.51
CA MET A 20 25.93 -11.19 -18.07
C MET A 20 26.49 -10.39 -16.88
N LEU A 21 26.96 -11.08 -15.84
CA LEU A 21 27.48 -10.44 -14.62
C LEU A 21 28.85 -9.77 -14.85
N THR A 22 29.70 -10.32 -15.72
CA THR A 22 30.96 -9.68 -16.10
C THR A 22 30.71 -8.37 -16.85
N LYS A 23 29.68 -8.30 -17.72
CA LYS A 23 29.29 -7.06 -18.39
C LYS A 23 28.78 -5.99 -17.40
N GLU A 24 28.22 -6.38 -16.28
CA GLU A 24 27.82 -5.46 -15.19
C GLU A 24 29.01 -5.04 -14.30
N GLY A 25 30.23 -5.52 -14.59
CA GLY A 25 31.45 -5.12 -13.91
C GLY A 25 31.79 -5.94 -12.67
N TYR A 26 31.30 -7.16 -12.53
CA TYR A 26 31.62 -8.06 -11.43
C TYR A 26 32.77 -9.02 -11.80
N ASP A 27 33.52 -9.48 -10.81
CA ASP A 27 34.51 -10.55 -10.93
C ASP A 27 33.83 -11.90 -10.71
N VAL A 28 33.59 -12.65 -11.80
CA VAL A 28 32.73 -13.83 -11.78
C VAL A 28 33.59 -15.09 -11.92
N THR A 29 33.34 -16.03 -11.01
CA THR A 29 33.90 -17.40 -11.09
C THR A 29 32.75 -18.38 -11.20
N SER A 30 32.83 -19.37 -12.09
CA SER A 30 31.78 -20.37 -12.27
C SER A 30 32.27 -21.78 -11.88
N ALA A 31 31.34 -22.60 -11.36
CA ALA A 31 31.55 -23.99 -11.00
C ALA A 31 30.35 -24.83 -11.41
N GLY A 32 30.61 -26.03 -11.98
CA GLY A 32 29.54 -26.97 -12.37
C GLY A 32 29.26 -28.05 -11.32
N GLU A 33 30.06 -28.15 -10.27
CA GLU A 33 29.90 -29.16 -9.22
C GLU A 33 29.95 -28.51 -7.83
N PRO A 34 29.02 -28.87 -6.91
CA PRO A 34 29.00 -28.32 -5.55
C PRO A 34 30.32 -28.53 -4.76
N ALA A 35 30.96 -29.68 -4.90
CA ALA A 35 32.22 -29.96 -4.23
C ALA A 35 33.35 -28.98 -4.64
N LYS A 36 33.43 -28.67 -5.94
CA LYS A 36 34.41 -27.68 -6.47
C LYS A 36 34.07 -26.28 -5.97
N ALA A 37 32.77 -25.93 -5.91
CA ALA A 37 32.32 -24.64 -5.41
C ALA A 37 32.66 -24.45 -3.94
N ILE A 38 32.47 -25.48 -3.08
CA ILE A 38 32.86 -25.45 -1.67
C ILE A 38 34.36 -25.22 -1.54
N ASP A 39 35.20 -25.92 -2.32
CA ASP A 39 36.65 -25.75 -2.29
C ASP A 39 37.09 -24.34 -2.78
N LEU A 40 36.40 -23.76 -3.74
CA LEU A 40 36.58 -22.38 -4.15
C LEU A 40 36.23 -21.39 -3.03
N CYS A 41 35.12 -21.60 -2.35
CA CYS A 41 34.68 -20.77 -1.20
C CYS A 41 35.64 -20.85 0.00
N ARG A 42 36.35 -21.98 0.17
CA ARG A 42 37.41 -22.10 1.17
C ARG A 42 38.65 -21.26 0.83
N LYS A 43 39.03 -21.24 -0.43
CA LYS A 43 40.25 -20.56 -0.91
C LYS A 43 40.04 -19.07 -1.16
N THR A 44 38.81 -18.69 -1.57
CA THR A 44 38.48 -17.32 -1.99
C THR A 44 37.27 -16.83 -1.23
N ALA A 45 37.31 -15.60 -0.76
CA ALA A 45 36.13 -14.94 -0.22
C ALA A 45 35.29 -14.39 -1.36
N PHE A 46 34.09 -14.96 -1.54
CA PHE A 46 33.09 -14.42 -2.45
C PHE A 46 32.12 -13.50 -1.69
N ASP A 47 31.73 -12.42 -2.33
CA ASP A 47 30.77 -11.47 -1.80
C ASP A 47 29.36 -11.96 -1.96
N LEU A 48 29.09 -12.64 -3.06
CA LEU A 48 27.81 -13.20 -3.46
C LEU A 48 28.03 -14.58 -4.09
N VAL A 49 27.13 -15.49 -3.79
CA VAL A 49 27.03 -16.79 -4.45
C VAL A 49 25.64 -16.91 -5.08
N ILE A 50 25.60 -17.33 -6.33
CA ILE A 50 24.37 -17.68 -7.05
C ILE A 50 24.42 -19.18 -7.30
N THR A 51 23.43 -19.91 -6.80
CA THR A 51 23.42 -21.38 -6.93
C THR A 51 22.09 -21.91 -7.42
N ASP A 52 22.12 -22.91 -8.28
CA ASP A 52 20.89 -23.65 -8.61
C ASP A 52 20.39 -24.40 -7.37
N LEU A 53 19.07 -24.47 -7.26
CA LEU A 53 18.38 -25.22 -6.21
C LEU A 53 18.52 -26.73 -6.39
N LYS A 54 18.38 -27.21 -7.65
CA LYS A 54 18.37 -28.63 -7.98
C LYS A 54 19.63 -29.01 -8.73
N MET A 55 20.57 -29.58 -8.02
CA MET A 55 21.84 -30.07 -8.59
C MET A 55 22.06 -31.54 -8.24
N PRO A 56 22.81 -32.32 -9.04
CA PRO A 56 23.21 -33.68 -8.72
C PRO A 56 24.06 -33.74 -7.43
N LYS A 57 23.88 -34.75 -6.61
CA LYS A 57 24.62 -35.10 -5.39
C LYS A 57 24.37 -34.21 -4.18
N ILE A 58 24.35 -32.89 -4.31
CA ILE A 58 24.13 -31.94 -3.22
C ILE A 58 23.15 -30.88 -3.74
N SER A 59 22.06 -30.66 -3.02
CA SER A 59 21.09 -29.62 -3.38
C SER A 59 21.62 -28.21 -3.08
N GLY A 60 21.06 -27.19 -3.74
CA GLY A 60 21.40 -25.79 -3.47
C GLY A 60 21.17 -25.39 -2.02
N ILE A 61 20.20 -25.98 -1.33
CA ILE A 61 19.95 -25.74 0.10
C ILE A 61 21.05 -26.35 0.97
N GLU A 62 21.48 -27.57 0.69
CA GLU A 62 22.60 -28.19 1.43
C GLU A 62 23.91 -27.43 1.20
N PHE A 63 24.13 -26.95 -0.03
CA PHE A 63 25.27 -26.08 -0.37
C PHE A 63 25.17 -24.74 0.40
N LEU A 64 23.99 -24.11 0.45
CA LEU A 64 23.74 -22.88 1.20
C LEU A 64 24.12 -23.06 2.68
N LYS A 65 23.66 -24.13 3.35
CA LYS A 65 24.02 -24.45 4.74
C LYS A 65 25.54 -24.54 4.91
N ALA A 66 26.19 -25.30 4.06
CA ALA A 66 27.64 -25.48 4.13
C ALA A 66 28.42 -24.15 3.96
N ILE A 67 27.90 -23.23 3.15
CA ILE A 67 28.51 -21.90 2.98
C ILE A 67 28.23 -21.02 4.20
N LYS A 68 27.00 -21.02 4.71
CA LYS A 68 26.61 -20.22 5.88
C LYS A 68 27.35 -20.64 7.15
N ASP A 69 27.61 -21.93 7.32
CA ASP A 69 28.40 -22.47 8.44
C ASP A 69 29.88 -22.01 8.39
N GLN A 70 30.43 -21.86 7.17
CA GLN A 70 31.82 -21.45 7.01
C GLN A 70 31.98 -19.92 6.97
N ARG A 71 31.03 -19.22 6.35
CA ARG A 71 31.06 -17.76 6.13
C ARG A 71 29.64 -17.19 6.21
N PRO A 72 29.13 -16.89 7.39
CA PRO A 72 27.76 -16.36 7.57
C PRO A 72 27.48 -15.08 6.79
N GLU A 73 28.51 -14.27 6.57
CA GLU A 73 28.40 -12.98 5.85
C GLU A 73 28.28 -13.10 4.33
N THR A 74 28.55 -14.29 3.74
CA THR A 74 28.41 -14.49 2.29
C THR A 74 26.94 -14.46 1.89
N ILE A 75 26.60 -13.59 0.95
CA ILE A 75 25.23 -13.51 0.42
C ILE A 75 25.03 -14.69 -0.55
N VAL A 76 23.91 -15.40 -0.41
CA VAL A 76 23.55 -16.52 -1.29
C VAL A 76 22.18 -16.28 -1.90
N ILE A 77 22.11 -16.33 -3.24
CA ILE A 77 20.87 -16.26 -4.03
C ILE A 77 20.67 -17.64 -4.66
N LEU A 78 19.46 -18.19 -4.53
CA LEU A 78 19.11 -19.44 -5.20
C LEU A 78 18.38 -19.16 -6.52
N ILE A 79 18.67 -20.00 -7.53
CA ILE A 79 17.96 -20.00 -8.79
C ILE A 79 17.22 -21.33 -8.94
N THR A 80 16.00 -21.30 -9.46
CA THR A 80 15.19 -22.53 -9.65
C THR A 80 14.38 -22.48 -10.94
N ALA A 81 14.26 -23.62 -11.59
CA ALA A 81 13.38 -23.75 -12.76
C ALA A 81 11.88 -23.83 -12.38
N TYR A 82 11.56 -24.14 -11.12
CA TYR A 82 10.22 -24.24 -10.60
C TYR A 82 10.20 -23.65 -9.17
N ALA A 83 9.61 -22.50 -9.01
CA ALA A 83 9.28 -21.95 -7.71
C ALA A 83 8.08 -22.69 -7.11
N SER A 84 8.32 -23.82 -6.41
CA SER A 84 7.32 -24.32 -5.48
C SER A 84 7.47 -23.54 -4.17
N GLY A 85 6.36 -23.03 -3.63
CA GLY A 85 6.41 -22.22 -2.40
C GLY A 85 7.18 -22.90 -1.26
N GLU A 86 7.09 -24.22 -1.08
CA GLU A 86 7.76 -24.97 -0.02
C GLU A 86 9.30 -24.91 -0.11
N THR A 87 9.87 -25.10 -1.29
CA THR A 87 11.34 -25.11 -1.47
C THR A 87 11.97 -23.73 -1.34
N ALA A 88 11.26 -22.68 -1.73
CA ALA A 88 11.68 -21.29 -1.54
C ALA A 88 11.71 -20.92 -0.05
N ILE A 89 10.69 -21.34 0.69
CA ILE A 89 10.57 -21.14 2.15
C ILE A 89 11.74 -21.79 2.88
N ASP A 90 12.05 -23.04 2.56
CA ASP A 90 13.14 -23.76 3.19
C ASP A 90 14.50 -23.08 2.91
N ALA A 91 14.70 -22.62 1.69
CA ALA A 91 15.91 -21.88 1.33
C ALA A 91 16.07 -20.58 2.14
N MET A 92 14.98 -19.82 2.32
CA MET A 92 15.01 -18.57 3.08
C MET A 92 15.23 -18.81 4.58
N LYS A 93 14.63 -19.87 5.17
CA LYS A 93 14.87 -20.27 6.56
C LYS A 93 16.32 -20.63 6.83
N GLU A 94 17.00 -21.22 5.84
CA GLU A 94 18.42 -21.57 5.93
C GLU A 94 19.37 -20.41 5.62
N GLY A 95 18.82 -19.19 5.44
CA GLY A 95 19.59 -17.97 5.33
C GLY A 95 19.96 -17.56 3.90
N ALA A 96 19.23 -18.01 2.88
CA ALA A 96 19.34 -17.42 1.55
C ALA A 96 18.97 -15.93 1.60
N TYR A 97 19.59 -15.14 0.75
CA TYR A 97 19.25 -13.72 0.61
C TYR A 97 17.97 -13.52 -0.21
N ASP A 98 17.86 -14.27 -1.30
CA ASP A 98 16.70 -14.27 -2.17
C ASP A 98 16.71 -15.52 -3.05
N TYR A 99 15.61 -15.75 -3.80
CA TYR A 99 15.56 -16.76 -4.84
C TYR A 99 14.97 -16.18 -6.12
N VAL A 100 15.40 -16.69 -7.28
CA VAL A 100 15.02 -16.19 -8.61
C VAL A 100 14.63 -17.36 -9.49
N GLU A 101 13.56 -17.23 -10.28
CA GLU A 101 13.15 -18.25 -11.25
C GLU A 101 14.02 -18.20 -12.51
N LYS A 102 14.53 -19.35 -12.99
CA LYS A 102 15.37 -19.48 -14.21
C LYS A 102 14.67 -18.99 -15.49
N GLY A 103 13.36 -18.87 -15.50
CA GLY A 103 12.55 -18.34 -16.59
C GLY A 103 12.17 -16.87 -16.47
N GLY A 104 12.60 -16.19 -15.40
CA GLY A 104 12.32 -14.79 -15.14
C GLY A 104 13.10 -13.81 -16.02
N SER A 105 12.79 -12.52 -15.89
CA SER A 105 13.50 -11.47 -16.62
C SER A 105 14.98 -11.38 -16.19
N ILE A 106 15.89 -11.27 -17.17
CA ILE A 106 17.33 -11.01 -16.93
C ILE A 106 17.52 -9.76 -16.05
N GLU A 107 16.68 -8.76 -16.25
CA GLU A 107 16.72 -7.51 -15.50
C GLU A 107 16.36 -7.72 -14.01
N ASP A 108 15.51 -8.69 -13.69
CA ASP A 108 15.17 -8.99 -12.30
C ASP A 108 16.32 -9.66 -11.56
N LEU A 109 17.03 -10.60 -12.19
CA LEU A 109 18.23 -11.16 -11.61
C LEU A 109 19.31 -10.09 -11.37
N LYS A 110 19.53 -9.18 -12.34
CA LYS A 110 20.45 -8.05 -12.17
C LYS A 110 20.06 -7.15 -11.01
N LYS A 111 18.77 -6.83 -10.85
CA LYS A 111 18.27 -6.01 -9.73
C LYS A 111 18.53 -6.69 -8.39
N VAL A 112 18.24 -7.99 -8.27
CA VAL A 112 18.46 -8.76 -7.03
C VAL A 112 19.93 -8.80 -6.67
N VAL A 113 20.84 -9.11 -7.63
CA VAL A 113 22.29 -9.11 -7.43
C VAL A 113 22.80 -7.74 -7.00
N ARG A 114 22.36 -6.68 -7.68
CA ARG A 114 22.75 -5.31 -7.34
C ARG A 114 22.28 -4.91 -5.96
N SER A 115 21.03 -5.20 -5.61
CA SER A 115 20.46 -4.91 -4.28
C SER A 115 21.22 -5.65 -3.17
N ALA A 116 21.54 -6.92 -3.40
CA ALA A 116 22.29 -7.75 -2.47
C ALA A 116 23.68 -7.16 -2.17
N LEU A 117 24.41 -6.76 -3.20
CA LEU A 117 25.75 -6.18 -3.07
C LEU A 117 25.76 -4.75 -2.52
N LEU A 118 24.75 -3.93 -2.86
CA LEU A 118 24.56 -2.59 -2.28
C LEU A 118 24.34 -2.66 -0.76
N LYS A 119 23.56 -3.64 -0.31
CA LYS A 119 23.27 -3.84 1.13
C LYS A 119 24.54 -4.19 1.93
N LYS A 120 25.50 -4.88 1.31
CA LYS A 120 26.81 -5.21 1.91
C LYS A 120 27.80 -4.04 1.84
N GLY A 121 27.46 -2.92 1.21
CA GLY A 121 28.34 -1.76 1.03
C GLY A 121 29.51 -2.00 0.04
N LEU A 122 29.42 -3.06 -0.78
CA LEU A 122 30.46 -3.49 -1.70
C LEU A 122 30.36 -2.87 -3.09
N VAL A 123 29.23 -2.26 -3.43
CA VAL A 123 29.03 -1.51 -4.67
C VAL A 123 28.78 -0.06 -4.31
N THR A 124 29.74 0.81 -4.56
CA THR A 124 29.50 2.24 -4.65
C THR A 124 28.92 2.55 -6.01
N GLU A 125 27.84 3.31 -6.07
CA GLU A 125 27.27 3.81 -7.32
C GLU A 125 28.33 4.61 -8.09
N ASN A 126 29.09 3.96 -8.96
CA ASN A 126 29.92 4.62 -9.94
C ASN A 126 29.11 4.87 -11.22
N GLN A 127 28.24 5.86 -11.17
CA GLN A 127 27.87 6.68 -12.34
C GLN A 127 27.73 8.13 -11.87
N PRO A 128 28.25 9.12 -12.63
CA PRO A 128 28.32 10.51 -12.19
C PRO A 128 27.00 11.26 -12.44
N LEU A 129 25.93 10.83 -11.82
CA LEU A 129 24.65 11.58 -11.71
C LEU A 129 23.93 11.03 -10.47
N LYS A 130 24.00 11.79 -9.36
CA LYS A 130 23.27 11.60 -8.07
C LYS A 130 24.10 11.22 -6.84
N LYS A 131 25.18 11.95 -6.57
CA LYS A 131 25.77 11.99 -5.20
C LYS A 131 25.01 12.92 -4.23
N GLU A 132 23.93 13.57 -4.67
CA GLU A 132 23.09 14.39 -3.80
C GLU A 132 21.80 13.69 -3.28
N ALA A 133 21.55 12.44 -3.65
CA ALA A 133 20.26 11.79 -3.42
C ALA A 133 20.15 10.96 -2.13
N LYS A 134 21.22 10.74 -1.34
CA LYS A 134 21.11 9.90 -0.11
C LYS A 134 20.80 10.67 1.17
N ALA A 135 20.91 12.00 1.17
CA ALA A 135 20.35 12.86 2.23
C ALA A 135 19.12 13.66 1.77
N LYS A 136 18.91 13.78 0.43
CA LYS A 136 17.76 14.47 -0.17
C LYS A 136 16.68 13.54 -0.73
N GLY A 137 16.98 12.29 -1.02
CA GLY A 137 16.05 11.36 -1.67
C GLY A 137 14.87 10.91 -0.80
N THR A 138 15.00 10.97 0.52
CA THR A 138 13.88 10.76 1.45
C THR A 138 13.02 12.02 1.59
N GLU A 139 13.59 13.22 1.43
CA GLU A 139 12.83 14.47 1.50
C GLU A 139 12.09 14.79 0.18
N GLU A 140 12.63 14.42 -0.99
CA GLU A 140 11.96 14.67 -2.28
C GLU A 140 10.79 13.71 -2.54
N ASN A 141 10.80 12.52 -1.98
CA ASN A 141 9.76 11.49 -2.16
C ASN A 141 8.74 11.46 -1.00
N SER A 142 8.92 12.30 0.02
CA SER A 142 7.98 12.45 1.14
C SER A 142 7.61 13.92 1.33
N PHE A 143 6.32 14.15 1.56
CA PHE A 143 5.80 15.48 1.84
C PHE A 143 4.83 15.40 3.01
N CYS A 144 5.20 15.97 4.16
CA CYS A 144 4.39 15.95 5.40
C CYS A 144 3.87 14.54 5.76
N GLY A 145 4.74 13.54 5.73
CA GLY A 145 4.39 12.15 6.02
C GLY A 145 3.70 11.39 4.88
N MET A 146 3.40 12.05 3.77
CA MET A 146 2.92 11.38 2.56
C MET A 146 4.09 10.92 1.71
N ILE A 147 4.06 9.67 1.24
CA ILE A 147 5.07 9.07 0.36
C ILE A 147 4.48 8.92 -1.03
N GLY A 148 5.21 9.35 -2.05
CA GLY A 148 4.80 9.19 -3.43
C GLY A 148 5.80 9.76 -4.43
N THR A 149 6.04 9.00 -5.48
CA THR A 149 6.84 9.36 -6.66
C THR A 149 5.98 9.41 -7.92
N ASN A 150 4.76 8.88 -7.84
CA ASN A 150 3.81 8.90 -8.94
C ASN A 150 3.51 10.34 -9.37
N ARG A 151 3.38 10.56 -10.68
CA ARG A 151 3.18 11.89 -11.27
C ARG A 151 1.98 12.63 -10.71
N GLU A 152 0.88 11.93 -10.47
CA GLU A 152 -0.33 12.55 -9.91
C GLU A 152 -0.11 12.96 -8.44
N MET A 153 0.60 12.13 -7.64
CA MET A 153 0.95 12.50 -6.28
C MET A 153 1.86 13.75 -6.23
N LEU A 154 2.83 13.86 -7.12
CA LEU A 154 3.69 15.05 -7.22
C LEU A 154 2.89 16.31 -7.59
N LYS A 155 1.88 16.21 -8.46
CA LYS A 155 0.95 17.32 -8.75
C LYS A 155 0.14 17.72 -7.53
N ILE A 156 -0.32 16.73 -6.75
CA ILE A 156 -1.04 16.96 -5.48
C ILE A 156 -0.14 17.70 -4.50
N PHE A 157 1.12 17.27 -4.31
CA PHE A 157 2.07 17.98 -3.44
C PHE A 157 2.31 19.42 -3.88
N ALA A 158 2.44 19.65 -5.19
CA ALA A 158 2.57 21.01 -5.73
C ALA A 158 1.30 21.83 -5.49
N THR A 159 0.12 21.22 -5.62
CA THR A 159 -1.16 21.88 -5.34
C THR A 159 -1.29 22.24 -3.87
N ILE A 160 -0.97 21.32 -2.97
CA ILE A 160 -0.98 21.56 -1.52
C ILE A 160 -0.13 22.80 -1.19
N LYS A 161 1.10 22.88 -1.70
CA LYS A 161 1.99 24.04 -1.48
C LYS A 161 1.37 25.35 -1.94
N LYS A 162 0.64 25.35 -3.09
CA LYS A 162 0.01 26.55 -3.63
C LYS A 162 -1.22 27.00 -2.85
N VAL A 163 -2.02 26.04 -2.35
CA VAL A 163 -3.29 26.35 -1.70
C VAL A 163 -3.18 26.52 -0.18
N SER A 164 -2.05 26.15 0.43
CA SER A 164 -1.88 26.15 1.88
C SER A 164 -2.10 27.53 2.50
N ASP A 165 -1.60 28.59 1.91
CA ASP A 165 -1.76 29.96 2.41
C ASP A 165 -3.08 30.64 2.03
N THR A 166 -3.94 29.96 1.27
CA THR A 166 -5.25 30.50 0.90
C THR A 166 -6.31 30.16 1.96
N LEU A 167 -7.33 31.01 2.09
CA LEU A 167 -8.51 30.71 2.94
C LEU A 167 -9.63 30.00 2.15
N ALA A 168 -9.37 29.60 0.93
CA ALA A 168 -10.34 28.87 0.11
C ALA A 168 -10.69 27.50 0.75
N ASN A 169 -11.96 27.12 0.61
CA ASN A 169 -12.41 25.80 0.99
C ASN A 169 -11.81 24.76 0.04
N ILE A 170 -11.42 23.63 0.58
CA ILE A 170 -10.81 22.53 -0.17
C ILE A 170 -11.68 21.31 -0.01
N LEU A 171 -11.96 20.63 -1.11
CA LEU A 171 -12.66 19.35 -1.14
C LEU A 171 -11.70 18.27 -1.62
N ILE A 172 -11.39 17.31 -0.73
CA ILE A 172 -10.51 16.18 -1.02
C ILE A 172 -11.37 14.98 -1.40
N LEU A 173 -11.20 14.47 -2.61
CA LEU A 173 -11.95 13.36 -3.17
C LEU A 173 -11.05 12.15 -3.37
N GLY A 174 -11.52 10.98 -3.02
CA GLY A 174 -10.78 9.73 -3.20
C GLY A 174 -11.35 8.60 -2.37
N GLU A 175 -11.05 7.37 -2.76
CA GLU A 175 -11.52 6.17 -2.09
C GLU A 175 -11.12 6.13 -0.60
N SER A 176 -11.80 5.27 0.17
CA SER A 176 -11.41 5.04 1.57
C SER A 176 -9.98 4.51 1.66
N GLY A 177 -9.21 4.96 2.66
CA GLY A 177 -7.84 4.51 2.87
C GLY A 177 -6.78 5.09 1.93
N THR A 178 -7.10 6.07 1.07
CA THR A 178 -6.13 6.72 0.16
C THR A 178 -5.22 7.75 0.83
N GLY A 179 -5.55 8.19 2.06
CA GLY A 179 -4.76 9.17 2.82
C GLY A 179 -5.33 10.59 2.80
N LYS A 180 -6.65 10.78 2.65
CA LYS A 180 -7.33 12.10 2.62
C LYS A 180 -6.99 12.96 3.85
N GLU A 181 -6.94 12.37 5.05
CA GLU A 181 -6.58 13.09 6.27
C GLU A 181 -5.13 13.61 6.25
N LEU A 182 -4.18 12.81 5.72
CA LEU A 182 -2.78 13.26 5.59
C LEU A 182 -2.66 14.48 4.67
N VAL A 183 -3.44 14.54 3.59
CA VAL A 183 -3.52 15.71 2.72
C VAL A 183 -4.05 16.93 3.47
N ALA A 184 -5.14 16.77 4.23
CA ALA A 184 -5.71 17.87 5.01
C ALA A 184 -4.72 18.38 6.07
N ARG A 185 -4.03 17.48 6.75
CA ARG A 185 -2.98 17.81 7.73
C ARG A 185 -1.82 18.53 7.07
N ALA A 186 -1.34 18.05 5.91
CA ALA A 186 -0.28 18.69 5.15
C ALA A 186 -0.65 20.12 4.70
N ILE A 187 -1.90 20.36 4.29
CA ILE A 187 -2.41 21.69 3.97
C ILE A 187 -2.36 22.62 5.19
N HIS A 188 -2.76 22.12 6.35
CA HIS A 188 -2.73 22.89 7.58
C HIS A 188 -1.29 23.22 8.01
N GLU A 189 -0.41 22.22 8.04
CA GLU A 189 1.00 22.35 8.48
C GLU A 189 1.81 23.29 7.58
N ASN A 190 1.46 23.41 6.30
CA ASN A 190 2.11 24.34 5.37
C ASN A 190 1.40 25.70 5.28
N SER A 191 0.39 25.97 6.10
CA SER A 191 -0.36 27.23 6.08
C SER A 191 0.16 28.23 7.13
N SER A 192 -0.25 29.48 6.99
CA SER A 192 -0.04 30.52 8.03
C SER A 192 -0.69 30.16 9.38
N ARG A 193 -1.60 29.19 9.41
CA ARG A 193 -2.32 28.70 10.60
C ARG A 193 -1.68 27.45 11.24
N PHE A 194 -0.48 27.04 10.87
CA PHE A 194 0.16 25.78 11.32
C PHE A 194 0.32 25.65 12.84
N LYS A 195 0.38 26.77 13.58
CA LYS A 195 0.45 26.80 15.06
C LYS A 195 -0.92 26.82 15.74
N MET A 196 -1.99 26.99 14.96
CA MET A 196 -3.36 27.05 15.44
C MET A 196 -3.98 25.66 15.48
N PRO A 197 -5.15 25.47 16.14
CA PRO A 197 -5.78 24.15 16.22
C PRO A 197 -6.10 23.55 14.85
N PHE A 198 -5.81 22.25 14.70
CA PHE A 198 -6.32 21.40 13.61
C PHE A 198 -7.27 20.39 14.22
N ILE A 199 -8.57 20.47 13.87
CA ILE A 199 -9.62 19.61 14.44
C ILE A 199 -10.16 18.70 13.35
N PRO A 200 -9.76 17.41 13.32
CA PRO A 200 -10.33 16.41 12.43
C PRO A 200 -11.63 15.85 13.01
N ILE A 201 -12.65 15.72 12.16
CA ILE A 201 -13.97 15.22 12.52
C ILE A 201 -14.41 14.24 11.43
N ASN A 202 -14.71 13.01 11.83
CA ASN A 202 -15.31 12.02 10.94
C ASN A 202 -16.83 12.05 11.07
N SER A 203 -17.49 12.54 10.03
CA SER A 203 -18.95 12.70 10.04
C SER A 203 -19.72 11.37 9.93
N GLY A 204 -19.10 10.33 9.35
CA GLY A 204 -19.73 9.00 9.21
C GLY A 204 -19.63 8.11 10.45
N GLY A 205 -18.76 8.47 11.41
CA GLY A 205 -18.53 7.66 12.62
C GLY A 205 -19.35 8.09 13.86
N ILE A 206 -20.13 9.17 13.78
CA ILE A 206 -20.81 9.78 14.91
C ILE A 206 -22.33 9.85 14.62
N PRO A 207 -23.21 9.37 15.55
CA PRO A 207 -24.64 9.54 15.40
C PRO A 207 -25.03 11.03 15.20
N GLU A 208 -26.02 11.30 14.34
CA GLU A 208 -26.39 12.66 13.90
C GLU A 208 -26.57 13.65 15.06
N ASN A 209 -27.38 13.29 16.08
CA ASN A 209 -27.64 14.16 17.21
C ASN A 209 -26.40 14.50 18.04
N LEU A 210 -25.46 13.55 18.13
CA LEU A 210 -24.17 13.77 18.79
C LEU A 210 -23.25 14.63 17.92
N LEU A 211 -23.22 14.37 16.62
CA LEU A 211 -22.40 15.16 15.68
C LEU A 211 -22.82 16.64 15.69
N GLU A 212 -24.14 16.92 15.74
CA GLU A 212 -24.65 18.28 15.84
C GLU A 212 -24.17 18.98 17.11
N SER A 213 -24.30 18.31 18.26
CA SER A 213 -23.86 18.87 19.54
C SER A 213 -22.36 19.06 19.66
N GLU A 214 -21.57 18.17 19.06
CA GLU A 214 -20.11 18.31 19.03
C GLU A 214 -19.65 19.40 18.05
N LEU A 215 -20.29 19.53 16.88
CA LEU A 215 -19.94 20.58 15.90
C LEU A 215 -20.24 22.00 16.41
N PHE A 216 -21.48 22.21 16.90
CA PHE A 216 -22.01 23.55 17.19
C PHE A 216 -22.05 23.89 18.68
N GLY A 217 -21.87 22.89 19.56
CA GLY A 217 -22.02 23.08 20.99
C GLY A 217 -23.50 23.26 21.42
N TYR A 218 -23.73 23.36 22.71
CA TYR A 218 -25.06 23.45 23.26
C TYR A 218 -25.14 24.31 24.51
N MET A 219 -26.33 24.86 24.77
CA MET A 219 -26.61 25.59 25.97
C MET A 219 -27.21 24.64 27.03
N LYS A 220 -27.01 24.98 28.30
CA LYS A 220 -27.62 24.27 29.42
C LYS A 220 -29.16 24.18 29.23
N GLY A 221 -29.70 22.96 29.37
CA GLY A 221 -31.15 22.71 29.28
C GLY A 221 -31.67 22.52 27.85
N SER A 222 -30.79 22.51 26.81
CA SER A 222 -31.23 22.35 25.43
C SER A 222 -31.75 20.95 25.08
N PHE A 223 -31.32 19.93 25.84
CA PHE A 223 -31.83 18.55 25.75
C PHE A 223 -31.62 17.82 27.09
N THR A 224 -32.22 16.62 27.23
CA THR A 224 -32.05 15.77 28.42
C THR A 224 -30.59 15.35 28.58
N GLY A 225 -29.88 15.86 29.61
CA GLY A 225 -28.47 15.64 29.84
C GLY A 225 -27.57 16.88 29.60
N ALA A 226 -28.12 17.99 29.10
CA ALA A 226 -27.41 19.25 28.96
C ALA A 226 -27.33 20.01 30.30
N TYR A 227 -26.47 19.57 31.20
CA TYR A 227 -26.34 20.14 32.55
C TYR A 227 -25.54 21.46 32.60
N ALA A 228 -24.72 21.73 31.59
CA ALA A 228 -23.87 22.92 31.46
C ALA A 228 -23.77 23.33 29.99
N ASP A 229 -23.35 24.58 29.76
CA ASP A 229 -22.98 25.04 28.43
C ASP A 229 -21.71 24.33 27.95
N ARG A 230 -21.65 23.91 26.67
CA ARG A 230 -20.48 23.30 26.08
C ARG A 230 -20.18 23.90 24.71
N PRO A 231 -18.92 24.38 24.49
CA PRO A 231 -18.52 24.88 23.19
C PRO A 231 -18.39 23.71 22.19
N GLY A 232 -18.69 24.00 20.91
CA GLY A 232 -18.54 23.04 19.83
C GLY A 232 -17.18 23.13 19.13
N PHE A 233 -16.91 22.18 18.22
CA PHE A 233 -15.67 22.12 17.47
C PHE A 233 -15.40 23.39 16.65
N PHE A 234 -16.42 24.07 16.13
CA PHE A 234 -16.24 25.35 15.44
C PHE A 234 -15.69 26.46 16.36
N GLU A 235 -16.06 26.46 17.63
CA GLU A 235 -15.48 27.38 18.61
C GLU A 235 -14.03 26.98 18.97
N MET A 236 -13.81 25.68 19.17
CA MET A 236 -12.48 25.15 19.53
C MET A 236 -11.45 25.33 18.41
N ALA A 237 -11.91 25.30 17.13
CA ALA A 237 -11.05 25.50 15.96
C ALA A 237 -10.78 26.97 15.64
N ARG A 238 -11.20 27.90 16.48
CA ARG A 238 -11.08 29.35 16.21
C ARG A 238 -9.65 29.77 15.85
N GLY A 239 -9.49 30.45 14.73
CA GLY A 239 -8.20 30.84 14.16
C GLY A 239 -7.45 29.73 13.45
N GLY A 240 -7.93 28.47 13.54
CA GLY A 240 -7.29 27.27 13.02
C GLY A 240 -8.00 26.70 11.78
N THR A 241 -8.02 25.36 11.71
CA THR A 241 -8.59 24.58 10.61
C THR A 241 -9.47 23.47 11.14
N ILE A 242 -10.64 23.30 10.55
CA ILE A 242 -11.51 22.14 10.71
C ILE A 242 -11.35 21.25 9.47
N PHE A 243 -11.16 19.96 9.70
CA PHE A 243 -11.21 18.92 8.69
C PHE A 243 -12.47 18.06 8.89
N LEU A 244 -13.36 18.10 7.90
CA LEU A 244 -14.61 17.33 7.90
C LEU A 244 -14.44 16.13 6.98
N ASP A 245 -14.15 14.96 7.54
CA ASP A 245 -14.08 13.73 6.77
C ASP A 245 -15.49 13.15 6.58
N GLU A 246 -15.69 12.48 5.46
CA GLU A 246 -16.96 11.87 5.02
C GLU A 246 -18.12 12.86 5.03
N ILE A 247 -17.89 14.05 4.42
CA ILE A 247 -18.89 15.14 4.36
C ILE A 247 -20.19 14.72 3.66
N GLY A 248 -20.14 13.71 2.79
CA GLY A 248 -21.30 13.14 2.10
C GLY A 248 -22.28 12.40 3.01
N GLU A 249 -21.90 12.09 4.26
CA GLU A 249 -22.75 11.43 5.26
C GLU A 249 -23.58 12.40 6.09
N LEU A 250 -23.40 13.72 5.92
CA LEU A 250 -24.16 14.70 6.68
C LEU A 250 -25.65 14.66 6.33
N SER A 251 -26.49 14.66 7.37
CA SER A 251 -27.93 14.80 7.21
C SER A 251 -28.32 16.16 6.62
N PRO A 252 -29.48 16.26 5.97
CA PRO A 252 -29.98 17.52 5.42
C PRO A 252 -29.99 18.67 6.42
N VAL A 253 -30.30 18.40 7.70
CA VAL A 253 -30.33 19.41 8.78
C VAL A 253 -28.93 19.96 9.03
N LEU A 254 -27.91 19.08 9.13
CA LEU A 254 -26.54 19.48 9.33
C LEU A 254 -25.95 20.22 8.12
N GLN A 255 -26.35 19.83 6.90
CA GLN A 255 -25.97 20.54 5.68
C GLN A 255 -26.42 22.02 5.70
N VAL A 256 -27.66 22.30 6.18
CA VAL A 256 -28.15 23.68 6.30
C VAL A 256 -27.33 24.48 7.31
N LYS A 257 -27.02 23.89 8.47
CA LYS A 257 -26.22 24.57 9.51
C LYS A 257 -24.79 24.82 9.05
N LEU A 258 -24.19 23.82 8.39
CA LEU A 258 -22.85 23.96 7.84
C LEU A 258 -22.79 25.04 6.75
N LEU A 259 -23.83 25.14 5.89
CA LEU A 259 -23.93 26.17 4.86
C LEU A 259 -23.84 27.58 5.48
N ARG A 260 -24.53 27.85 6.60
CA ARG A 260 -24.39 29.11 7.34
C ARG A 260 -22.96 29.39 7.78
N VAL A 261 -22.27 28.39 8.34
CA VAL A 261 -20.87 28.52 8.76
C VAL A 261 -19.98 28.87 7.56
N VAL A 262 -20.17 28.19 6.44
CA VAL A 262 -19.35 28.39 5.24
C VAL A 262 -19.58 29.77 4.60
N GLN A 263 -20.85 30.22 4.54
CA GLN A 263 -21.24 31.48 3.87
C GLN A 263 -21.15 32.69 4.78
N GLU A 264 -21.80 32.62 5.95
CA GLU A 264 -21.97 33.77 6.85
C GLU A 264 -20.88 33.86 7.89
N LYS A 265 -20.05 32.82 8.03
CA LYS A 265 -19.02 32.71 9.09
C LYS A 265 -19.62 32.84 10.49
N THR A 266 -20.86 32.37 10.65
CA THR A 266 -21.60 32.39 11.93
C THR A 266 -22.35 31.07 12.12
N PHE A 267 -22.60 30.72 13.38
CA PHE A 267 -23.48 29.61 13.77
C PHE A 267 -24.12 29.91 15.13
N ARG A 268 -25.06 29.06 15.55
CA ARG A 268 -25.70 29.11 16.87
C ARG A 268 -25.50 27.80 17.60
N ARG A 269 -25.28 27.87 18.91
CA ARG A 269 -25.33 26.68 19.75
C ARG A 269 -26.75 26.10 19.77
N ILE A 270 -26.85 24.79 20.03
CA ILE A 270 -28.15 24.15 20.21
C ILE A 270 -28.83 24.77 21.43
N GLY A 271 -30.07 25.20 21.27
CA GLY A 271 -30.82 25.92 22.30
C GLY A 271 -30.42 27.39 22.49
N GLY A 272 -29.43 27.89 21.78
CA GLY A 272 -28.99 29.29 21.83
C GLY A 272 -29.63 30.16 20.74
N ALA A 273 -29.79 31.46 21.04
CA ALA A 273 -30.31 32.46 20.10
C ALA A 273 -29.20 33.36 19.50
N GLU A 274 -28.01 33.39 20.08
CA GLU A 274 -26.93 34.25 19.68
C GLU A 274 -26.16 33.70 18.47
N ASP A 275 -25.85 34.57 17.51
CA ASP A 275 -24.96 34.27 16.40
C ASP A 275 -23.51 34.41 16.83
N ILE A 276 -22.78 33.32 16.82
CA ILE A 276 -21.36 33.23 17.17
C ILE A 276 -20.53 33.35 15.88
N LYS A 277 -19.65 34.34 15.80
CA LYS A 277 -18.72 34.52 14.68
C LYS A 277 -17.57 33.54 14.75
N VAL A 278 -17.26 32.93 13.60
CA VAL A 278 -16.24 31.91 13.44
C VAL A 278 -15.20 32.33 12.39
N ASP A 279 -13.93 32.32 12.79
CA ASP A 279 -12.79 32.39 11.87
C ASP A 279 -12.11 31.03 11.83
N VAL A 280 -12.56 30.19 10.91
CA VAL A 280 -12.04 28.82 10.73
C VAL A 280 -11.86 28.54 9.24
N ARG A 281 -10.75 27.91 8.89
CA ARG A 281 -10.53 27.34 7.57
C ARG A 281 -11.22 25.96 7.50
N ILE A 282 -11.95 25.69 6.43
CA ILE A 282 -12.67 24.43 6.24
C ILE A 282 -11.99 23.61 5.14
N ILE A 283 -11.63 22.38 5.46
CA ILE A 283 -11.18 21.34 4.53
C ILE A 283 -12.17 20.19 4.67
N SER A 284 -12.73 19.73 3.58
CA SER A 284 -13.69 18.63 3.56
C SER A 284 -13.17 17.45 2.76
N ALA A 285 -13.56 16.23 3.12
CA ALA A 285 -13.21 15.04 2.37
C ALA A 285 -14.39 14.08 2.23
N THR A 286 -14.41 13.30 1.17
CA THR A 286 -15.36 12.19 0.98
C THR A 286 -14.85 11.19 -0.05
N HIS A 287 -15.34 9.96 0.05
CA HIS A 287 -15.18 8.93 -0.98
C HIS A 287 -16.40 8.88 -1.93
N GLN A 288 -17.47 9.58 -1.60
CA GLN A 288 -18.74 9.53 -2.34
C GLN A 288 -18.76 10.53 -3.50
N ASN A 289 -19.55 10.21 -4.53
CA ASN A 289 -19.82 11.13 -5.64
C ASN A 289 -20.89 12.15 -5.20
N LEU A 290 -20.44 13.33 -4.75
CA LEU A 290 -21.36 14.39 -4.30
C LEU A 290 -22.23 14.95 -5.43
N GLU A 291 -21.75 14.93 -6.68
CA GLU A 291 -22.57 15.40 -7.81
C GLU A 291 -23.78 14.52 -8.06
N GLU A 292 -23.62 13.20 -7.90
CA GLU A 292 -24.75 12.28 -7.98
C GLU A 292 -25.69 12.45 -6.79
N LYS A 293 -25.16 12.67 -5.59
CA LYS A 293 -25.99 12.97 -4.40
C LYS A 293 -26.79 14.26 -4.55
N VAL A 294 -26.20 15.29 -5.16
CA VAL A 294 -26.93 16.53 -5.49
C VAL A 294 -28.08 16.24 -6.46
N LYS A 295 -27.83 15.48 -7.53
CA LYS A 295 -28.88 15.10 -8.49
C LYS A 295 -30.01 14.29 -7.86
N LYS A 296 -29.70 13.47 -6.83
CA LYS A 296 -30.69 12.69 -6.07
C LYS A 296 -31.40 13.49 -4.98
N GLY A 297 -30.98 14.72 -4.67
CA GLY A 297 -31.51 15.55 -3.60
C GLY A 297 -31.01 15.13 -2.19
N GLU A 298 -30.01 14.26 -2.12
CA GLU A 298 -29.41 13.79 -0.85
C GLU A 298 -28.35 14.76 -0.31
N PHE A 299 -27.80 15.61 -1.18
CA PHE A 299 -26.85 16.66 -0.84
C PHE A 299 -27.27 17.98 -1.45
N ARG A 300 -27.15 19.08 -0.71
CA ARG A 300 -27.56 20.41 -1.19
C ARG A 300 -26.57 20.95 -2.21
N GLU A 301 -27.08 21.45 -3.31
CA GLU A 301 -26.31 22.03 -4.40
C GLU A 301 -25.52 23.29 -3.94
N ASP A 302 -26.18 24.15 -3.15
CA ASP A 302 -25.57 25.40 -2.64
C ASP A 302 -24.36 25.10 -1.71
N LEU A 303 -24.45 24.09 -0.85
CA LEU A 303 -23.35 23.65 -0.02
C LEU A 303 -22.21 23.04 -0.87
N TYR A 304 -22.57 22.19 -1.85
CA TYR A 304 -21.57 21.58 -2.75
C TYR A 304 -20.67 22.61 -3.42
N TYR A 305 -21.23 23.63 -4.06
CA TYR A 305 -20.44 24.67 -4.71
C TYR A 305 -19.62 25.52 -3.75
N ARG A 306 -20.04 25.65 -2.50
CA ARG A 306 -19.28 26.39 -1.47
C ARG A 306 -18.14 25.57 -0.88
N LEU A 307 -18.24 24.26 -0.84
CA LEU A 307 -17.18 23.37 -0.39
C LEU A 307 -16.18 23.06 -1.52
N ASN A 308 -16.68 22.86 -2.74
CA ASN A 308 -15.91 22.47 -3.92
C ASN A 308 -15.29 23.68 -4.64
N VAL A 309 -14.53 24.52 -3.91
CA VAL A 309 -13.81 25.66 -4.50
C VAL A 309 -12.48 25.18 -5.11
N ILE A 310 -11.75 24.34 -4.38
CA ILE A 310 -10.51 23.73 -4.89
C ILE A 310 -10.62 22.22 -4.67
N PRO A 311 -10.93 21.44 -5.72
CA PRO A 311 -10.93 19.97 -5.62
C PRO A 311 -9.51 19.41 -5.64
N ILE A 312 -9.25 18.40 -4.81
CA ILE A 312 -8.04 17.58 -4.84
C ILE A 312 -8.46 16.12 -4.95
N PHE A 313 -8.10 15.47 -6.06
CA PHE A 313 -8.42 14.07 -6.31
C PHE A 313 -7.24 13.18 -5.96
N LEU A 314 -7.41 12.29 -4.97
CA LEU A 314 -6.41 11.31 -4.60
C LEU A 314 -6.61 10.02 -5.41
N PRO A 315 -5.59 9.59 -6.18
CA PRO A 315 -5.68 8.36 -6.93
C PRO A 315 -5.70 7.15 -5.97
N PRO A 316 -6.44 6.09 -6.30
CA PRO A 316 -6.38 4.84 -5.57
C PRO A 316 -5.00 4.18 -5.74
N LEU A 317 -4.61 3.31 -4.78
CA LEU A 317 -3.27 2.74 -4.75
C LEU A 317 -2.93 1.92 -6.00
N ARG A 318 -3.92 1.24 -6.58
CA ARG A 318 -3.78 0.47 -7.85
C ARG A 318 -3.37 1.33 -9.06
N GLU A 319 -3.58 2.66 -9.02
CA GLU A 319 -3.20 3.61 -10.09
C GLU A 319 -1.83 4.27 -9.84
N ARG A 320 -1.20 3.97 -8.67
CA ARG A 320 0.12 4.47 -8.31
C ARG A 320 1.04 3.34 -7.82
N LYS A 321 1.14 2.29 -8.62
CA LYS A 321 1.90 1.08 -8.29
C LYS A 321 3.38 1.35 -8.00
N GLU A 322 3.95 2.41 -8.57
CA GLU A 322 5.33 2.84 -8.32
C GLU A 322 5.58 3.27 -6.87
N ASP A 323 4.53 3.70 -6.17
CA ASP A 323 4.61 4.12 -4.77
C ASP A 323 4.56 2.92 -3.80
N ILE A 324 4.03 1.76 -4.23
CA ILE A 324 3.85 0.59 -3.37
C ILE A 324 5.16 0.12 -2.71
N PRO A 325 6.28 -0.05 -3.44
CA PRO A 325 7.54 -0.48 -2.81
C PRO A 325 8.06 0.50 -1.76
N LEU A 326 7.87 1.81 -1.97
CA LEU A 326 8.28 2.85 -1.02
C LEU A 326 7.43 2.83 0.24
N LEU A 327 6.11 2.67 0.08
CA LEU A 327 5.16 2.53 1.19
C LEU A 327 5.47 1.29 2.02
N ILE A 328 5.70 0.14 1.36
CA ILE A 328 6.06 -1.12 2.04
C ILE A 328 7.33 -0.94 2.87
N ASN A 329 8.40 -0.40 2.29
CA ASN A 329 9.66 -0.22 3.01
C ASN A 329 9.47 0.69 4.24
N ASN A 330 8.70 1.76 4.11
CA ASN A 330 8.39 2.65 5.22
C ASN A 330 7.59 1.95 6.32
N PHE A 331 6.58 1.17 5.97
CA PHE A 331 5.77 0.43 6.94
C PHE A 331 6.57 -0.70 7.62
N VAL A 332 7.40 -1.43 6.87
CA VAL A 332 8.29 -2.45 7.45
C VAL A 332 9.21 -1.82 8.49
N GLU A 333 9.86 -0.69 8.16
CA GLU A 333 10.75 0.01 9.11
C GLU A 333 9.97 0.50 10.33
N LYS A 334 8.81 1.14 10.14
CA LYS A 334 7.93 1.63 11.21
C LYS A 334 7.54 0.52 12.19
N TYR A 335 7.02 -0.59 11.67
CA TYR A 335 6.51 -1.68 12.52
C TYR A 335 7.62 -2.57 13.09
N ALA A 336 8.74 -2.75 12.37
CA ALA A 336 9.92 -3.43 12.92
C ALA A 336 10.45 -2.69 14.16
N GLN A 337 10.55 -1.36 14.10
CA GLN A 337 10.93 -0.54 15.26
C GLN A 337 9.90 -0.62 16.38
N MET A 338 8.60 -0.50 16.05
CA MET A 338 7.51 -0.52 17.04
C MET A 338 7.44 -1.86 17.80
N PHE A 339 7.63 -2.98 17.13
CA PHE A 339 7.55 -4.32 17.73
C PHE A 339 8.90 -4.85 18.22
N GLY A 340 10.00 -4.10 18.06
CA GLY A 340 11.34 -4.53 18.44
C GLY A 340 11.82 -5.76 17.66
N LYS A 341 11.42 -5.87 16.38
CA LYS A 341 11.76 -7.01 15.53
C LYS A 341 12.90 -6.66 14.55
N GLU A 342 13.67 -7.68 14.18
CA GLU A 342 14.78 -7.54 13.23
C GLU A 342 14.35 -7.66 11.75
N VAL A 343 13.05 -7.56 11.46
CA VAL A 343 12.54 -7.58 10.08
C VAL A 343 13.05 -6.36 9.33
N ARG A 344 13.76 -6.59 8.22
CA ARG A 344 14.45 -5.52 7.47
C ARG A 344 14.00 -5.40 6.02
N THR A 345 13.35 -6.42 5.48
CA THR A 345 13.05 -6.49 4.05
C THR A 345 11.87 -7.42 3.79
N ILE A 346 11.40 -7.40 2.57
CA ILE A 346 10.39 -8.29 2.03
C ILE A 346 11.00 -9.06 0.84
N SER A 347 10.64 -10.33 0.65
CA SER A 347 11.13 -11.12 -0.47
C SER A 347 10.62 -10.56 -1.81
N SER A 348 11.38 -10.78 -2.90
CA SER A 348 11.02 -10.27 -4.23
C SER A 348 9.65 -10.79 -4.69
N TYR A 349 9.34 -12.06 -4.40
CA TYR A 349 8.05 -12.64 -4.75
C TYR A 349 6.90 -12.07 -3.91
N ALA A 350 7.10 -11.85 -2.62
CA ALA A 350 6.10 -11.18 -1.77
C ALA A 350 5.85 -9.73 -2.22
N MET A 351 6.90 -9.02 -2.64
CA MET A 351 6.79 -7.69 -3.24
C MET A 351 5.98 -7.71 -4.52
N GLU A 352 6.23 -8.66 -5.41
CA GLU A 352 5.49 -8.80 -6.67
C GLU A 352 4.00 -9.09 -6.45
N LEU A 353 3.67 -9.96 -5.50
CA LEU A 353 2.28 -10.23 -5.12
C LEU A 353 1.57 -8.95 -4.66
N LEU A 354 2.23 -8.13 -3.84
CA LEU A 354 1.69 -6.87 -3.37
C LEU A 354 1.53 -5.85 -4.50
N ILE A 355 2.50 -5.71 -5.42
CA ILE A 355 2.39 -4.78 -6.57
C ILE A 355 1.22 -5.14 -7.49
N ASN A 356 0.90 -6.43 -7.60
CA ASN A 356 -0.17 -6.93 -8.47
C ASN A 356 -1.54 -7.01 -7.77
N TYR A 357 -1.59 -6.78 -6.46
CA TYR A 357 -2.85 -6.77 -5.72
C TYR A 357 -3.61 -5.44 -5.91
N ALA A 358 -4.94 -5.51 -5.95
CA ALA A 358 -5.78 -4.35 -6.28
C ALA A 358 -5.98 -3.35 -5.14
N PHE A 359 -5.73 -3.73 -3.89
CA PHE A 359 -5.92 -2.94 -2.68
C PHE A 359 -7.27 -2.21 -2.60
N PRO A 360 -8.40 -2.91 -2.45
CA PRO A 360 -9.70 -2.26 -2.28
C PRO A 360 -9.74 -1.29 -1.09
N GLY A 361 -8.98 -1.57 -0.01
CA GLY A 361 -8.79 -0.68 1.13
C GLY A 361 -7.59 0.27 1.01
N ASN A 362 -6.96 0.38 -0.17
CA ASN A 362 -5.87 1.29 -0.48
C ASN A 362 -4.68 1.22 0.49
N ILE A 363 -4.13 2.35 0.92
CA ILE A 363 -2.97 2.41 1.82
C ILE A 363 -3.28 1.80 3.19
N ARG A 364 -4.51 1.99 3.70
CA ARG A 364 -4.91 1.41 5.00
C ARG A 364 -4.84 -0.13 4.97
N GLU A 365 -5.26 -0.73 3.88
CA GLU A 365 -5.17 -2.19 3.71
C GLU A 365 -3.71 -2.64 3.57
N LEU A 366 -2.92 -1.96 2.75
CA LEU A 366 -1.48 -2.24 2.62
C LEU A 366 -0.78 -2.13 3.98
N GLU A 367 -1.04 -1.07 4.74
CA GLU A 367 -0.48 -0.86 6.07
C GLU A 367 -0.84 -2.02 7.01
N ASN A 368 -2.12 -2.43 7.06
CA ASN A 368 -2.59 -3.55 7.88
C ASN A 368 -1.94 -4.89 7.48
N ILE A 369 -1.77 -5.13 6.17
CA ILE A 369 -1.10 -6.35 5.69
C ILE A 369 0.35 -6.37 6.19
N ILE A 370 1.09 -5.27 6.03
CA ILE A 370 2.50 -5.19 6.45
C ILE A 370 2.62 -5.24 7.97
N GLU A 371 1.78 -4.53 8.72
CA GLU A 371 1.75 -4.57 10.19
C GLU A 371 1.59 -6.01 10.69
N ARG A 372 0.58 -6.73 10.18
CA ARG A 372 0.34 -8.12 10.54
C ARG A 372 1.52 -9.02 10.15
N SER A 373 2.06 -8.84 8.94
CA SER A 373 3.19 -9.63 8.47
C SER A 373 4.42 -9.43 9.36
N VAL A 374 4.76 -8.20 9.73
CA VAL A 374 5.86 -7.91 10.66
C VAL A 374 5.56 -8.47 12.04
N ALA A 375 4.33 -8.35 12.55
CA ALA A 375 3.95 -8.87 13.86
C ALA A 375 4.09 -10.40 13.97
N MET A 376 3.75 -11.13 12.90
CA MET A 376 3.79 -12.60 12.87
C MET A 376 5.15 -13.16 12.46
N GLU A 377 6.03 -12.35 11.86
CA GLU A 377 7.31 -12.80 11.35
C GLU A 377 8.28 -13.13 12.47
N SER A 378 9.00 -14.23 12.33
CA SER A 378 10.07 -14.67 13.22
C SER A 378 11.47 -14.53 12.60
N SER A 379 11.54 -14.29 11.29
CA SER A 379 12.79 -14.09 10.55
C SER A 379 13.06 -12.60 10.28
N ASN A 380 14.12 -12.30 9.56
CA ASN A 380 14.47 -10.93 9.18
C ASN A 380 13.86 -10.48 7.84
N ILE A 381 13.02 -11.33 7.21
CA ILE A 381 12.42 -11.11 5.88
C ILE A 381 10.97 -11.54 5.86
N ILE A 382 10.09 -10.70 5.29
CA ILE A 382 8.67 -11.05 5.08
C ILE A 382 8.56 -11.96 3.86
N LEU A 383 7.95 -13.13 4.05
CA LEU A 383 7.69 -14.12 3.03
C LEU A 383 6.24 -14.06 2.52
N PRO A 384 5.94 -14.60 1.33
CA PRO A 384 4.59 -14.62 0.76
C PRO A 384 3.53 -15.26 1.66
N GLU A 385 3.90 -16.28 2.43
CA GLU A 385 3.02 -16.99 3.36
C GLU A 385 2.54 -16.13 4.52
N ASN A 386 3.29 -15.09 4.85
CA ASN A 386 2.97 -14.13 5.91
C ASN A 386 2.08 -12.98 5.41
N LEU A 387 1.86 -12.90 4.09
CA LEU A 387 0.94 -11.95 3.50
C LEU A 387 -0.49 -12.49 3.60
N THR A 388 -1.27 -11.93 4.49
CA THR A 388 -2.70 -12.21 4.55
C THR A 388 -3.42 -11.13 3.77
N PHE A 389 -3.69 -11.38 2.51
CA PHE A 389 -4.62 -10.55 1.75
C PHE A 389 -6.01 -10.73 2.35
N GLY A 390 -6.75 -9.63 2.48
CA GLY A 390 -8.16 -9.73 2.87
C GLY A 390 -8.84 -10.71 1.92
N GLU A 391 -9.54 -11.70 2.47
CA GLU A 391 -10.50 -12.39 1.64
C GLU A 391 -11.38 -11.30 1.00
N PRO A 392 -11.76 -11.42 -0.28
CA PRO A 392 -12.75 -10.54 -0.82
C PRO A 392 -13.95 -10.63 0.15
N ASN A 393 -14.11 -9.60 0.97
CA ASN A 393 -15.31 -9.49 1.79
C ASN A 393 -16.46 -9.45 0.78
N PHE A 394 -17.16 -10.54 0.70
CA PHE A 394 -18.50 -10.52 0.17
C PHE A 394 -19.34 -9.86 1.28
N ASP A 395 -19.23 -8.53 1.41
CA ASP A 395 -20.19 -7.75 2.20
C ASP A 395 -21.52 -7.83 1.45
N ILE A 396 -22.18 -8.94 1.69
CA ILE A 396 -23.57 -9.14 1.25
C ILE A 396 -24.42 -8.38 2.26
N GLU A 397 -24.56 -7.08 2.07
CA GLU A 397 -25.52 -6.29 2.83
C GLU A 397 -26.93 -6.59 2.32
N ILE A 398 -27.70 -7.29 3.13
CA ILE A 398 -29.14 -7.43 2.91
C ILE A 398 -29.78 -6.15 3.43
N THR A 399 -30.11 -5.24 2.53
CA THR A 399 -30.81 -4.00 2.87
C THR A 399 -32.32 -4.25 3.06
N ASP A 400 -33.03 -3.32 3.68
CA ASP A 400 -34.51 -3.40 3.83
C ASP A 400 -35.26 -3.48 2.48
N LYS A 401 -34.60 -3.15 1.37
CA LYS A 401 -35.10 -3.31 -0.02
C LYS A 401 -34.87 -4.70 -0.60
N GLY A 402 -34.24 -5.59 0.17
CA GLY A 402 -33.84 -6.90 -0.27
C GLY A 402 -32.53 -6.92 -1.05
N ILE A 403 -32.13 -8.11 -1.50
CA ILE A 403 -30.96 -8.35 -2.32
C ILE A 403 -31.35 -9.15 -3.55
N ASP A 404 -30.81 -8.83 -4.70
CA ASP A 404 -30.93 -9.69 -5.86
C ASP A 404 -29.93 -10.86 -5.75
N LEU A 405 -30.41 -11.96 -5.20
CA LEU A 405 -29.63 -13.17 -4.99
C LEU A 405 -28.99 -13.68 -6.29
N SER A 406 -29.68 -13.53 -7.42
CA SER A 406 -29.16 -14.00 -8.71
C SER A 406 -27.91 -13.23 -9.13
N THR A 407 -27.94 -11.92 -9.00
CA THR A 407 -26.82 -11.03 -9.31
C THR A 407 -25.61 -11.29 -8.39
N GLU A 408 -25.82 -11.51 -7.10
CA GLU A 408 -24.74 -11.81 -6.17
C GLU A 408 -24.13 -13.20 -6.39
N LEU A 409 -24.95 -14.21 -6.69
CA LEU A 409 -24.45 -15.54 -7.04
C LEU A 409 -23.63 -15.51 -8.34
N GLU A 410 -24.00 -14.73 -9.33
CA GLU A 410 -23.24 -14.57 -10.57
C GLU A 410 -21.86 -13.94 -10.32
N LYS A 411 -21.76 -12.96 -9.40
CA LYS A 411 -20.47 -12.39 -9.00
C LYS A 411 -19.55 -13.43 -8.34
N ILE A 412 -20.10 -14.21 -7.41
CA ILE A 412 -19.36 -15.28 -6.71
C ILE A 412 -18.90 -16.33 -7.71
N GLU A 413 -19.80 -16.75 -8.60
CA GLU A 413 -19.52 -17.75 -9.63
C GLU A 413 -18.40 -17.29 -10.58
N LYS A 414 -18.44 -16.03 -11.02
CA LYS A 414 -17.40 -15.41 -11.85
C LYS A 414 -16.03 -15.48 -11.17
N ILE A 415 -15.94 -15.07 -9.91
CA ILE A 415 -14.69 -15.10 -9.14
C ILE A 415 -14.15 -16.54 -8.99
N MET A 416 -15.03 -17.51 -8.74
CA MET A 416 -14.62 -18.92 -8.63
C MET A 416 -14.03 -19.43 -9.94
N ILE A 417 -14.66 -19.10 -11.07
CA ILE A 417 -14.19 -19.49 -12.41
C ILE A 417 -12.84 -18.83 -12.72
N GLU A 418 -12.70 -17.52 -12.49
CA GLU A 418 -11.46 -16.78 -12.72
C GLU A 418 -10.31 -17.36 -11.87
N LYS A 419 -10.54 -17.60 -10.57
CA LYS A 419 -9.56 -18.25 -9.69
C LYS A 419 -9.15 -19.64 -10.15
N ALA A 420 -10.11 -20.45 -10.63
CA ALA A 420 -9.82 -21.79 -11.14
C ALA A 420 -9.01 -21.74 -12.45
N LEU A 421 -9.32 -20.82 -13.35
CA LEU A 421 -8.55 -20.58 -14.58
C LEU A 421 -7.13 -20.10 -14.27
N GLN A 422 -6.98 -19.18 -13.37
CA GLN A 422 -5.69 -18.66 -12.93
C GLN A 422 -4.81 -19.78 -12.34
N ARG A 423 -5.39 -20.62 -11.46
CA ARG A 423 -4.68 -21.75 -10.83
C ARG A 423 -4.32 -22.86 -11.84
N THR A 424 -5.05 -22.96 -12.94
CA THR A 424 -4.81 -23.94 -14.00
C THR A 424 -4.09 -23.36 -15.22
N LYS A 425 -3.52 -22.13 -15.10
CA LYS A 425 -2.80 -21.42 -16.16
C LYS A 425 -3.64 -21.35 -17.47
N GLY A 426 -4.93 -21.02 -17.36
CA GLY A 426 -5.86 -20.88 -18.47
C GLY A 426 -6.43 -22.21 -19.03
N SER A 427 -6.08 -23.35 -18.46
CA SER A 427 -6.59 -24.64 -18.94
C SER A 427 -8.05 -24.89 -18.51
N LYS A 428 -9.00 -24.58 -19.39
CA LYS A 428 -10.44 -24.69 -19.13
C LYS A 428 -10.84 -26.13 -18.71
N ALA A 429 -10.22 -27.17 -19.28
CA ALA A 429 -10.48 -28.56 -18.90
C ALA A 429 -10.02 -28.89 -17.46
N LYS A 430 -8.85 -28.38 -17.05
CA LYS A 430 -8.37 -28.55 -15.67
C LYS A 430 -9.19 -27.69 -14.68
N ALA A 431 -9.59 -26.48 -15.07
CA ALA A 431 -10.44 -25.60 -14.26
C ALA A 431 -11.82 -26.24 -14.01
N ALA A 432 -12.45 -26.86 -15.05
CA ALA A 432 -13.70 -27.60 -14.88
C ALA A 432 -13.56 -28.74 -13.86
N LYS A 433 -12.47 -29.49 -13.93
CA LYS A 433 -12.18 -30.57 -12.98
C LYS A 433 -11.94 -30.02 -11.56
N LEU A 434 -11.26 -28.88 -11.42
CA LEU A 434 -11.01 -28.25 -10.14
C LEU A 434 -12.29 -27.73 -9.46
N LEU A 435 -13.26 -27.28 -10.27
CA LEU A 435 -14.56 -26.79 -9.80
C LEU A 435 -15.62 -27.89 -9.68
N ASN A 436 -15.27 -29.16 -9.94
CA ASN A 436 -16.20 -30.31 -9.96
C ASN A 436 -17.42 -30.11 -10.88
N VAL A 437 -17.20 -29.46 -12.03
CA VAL A 437 -18.23 -29.26 -13.06
C VAL A 437 -17.80 -29.92 -14.39
N THR A 438 -18.76 -30.19 -15.28
CA THR A 438 -18.42 -30.65 -16.62
C THR A 438 -17.82 -29.54 -17.45
N PHE A 439 -17.00 -29.90 -18.45
CA PHE A 439 -16.37 -28.92 -19.35
C PHE A 439 -17.41 -28.03 -20.05
N ASP A 440 -18.52 -28.62 -20.50
CA ASP A 440 -19.60 -27.89 -21.17
C ASP A 440 -20.33 -26.93 -20.20
N SER A 441 -20.54 -27.37 -18.95
CA SER A 441 -21.12 -26.52 -17.91
C SER A 441 -20.21 -25.33 -17.62
N LEU A 442 -18.89 -25.53 -17.48
CA LEU A 442 -17.94 -24.42 -17.27
C LEU A 442 -17.96 -23.46 -18.47
N ARG A 443 -17.93 -24.01 -19.70
CA ARG A 443 -17.95 -23.18 -20.92
C ARG A 443 -19.20 -22.31 -21.01
N TYR A 444 -20.37 -22.88 -20.73
CA TYR A 444 -21.63 -22.13 -20.68
C TYR A 444 -21.60 -20.98 -19.64
N ARG A 445 -21.13 -21.29 -18.43
CA ARG A 445 -21.02 -20.31 -17.35
C ARG A 445 -20.02 -19.18 -17.68
N MET A 446 -18.87 -19.53 -18.27
CA MET A 446 -17.90 -18.55 -18.74
C MET A 446 -18.49 -17.60 -19.77
N GLN A 447 -19.26 -18.16 -20.74
CA GLN A 447 -19.90 -17.35 -21.77
C GLN A 447 -21.01 -16.46 -21.20
N LYS A 448 -21.80 -16.98 -20.24
CA LYS A 448 -22.85 -16.21 -19.54
C LYS A 448 -22.28 -15.05 -18.70
N LEU A 449 -21.13 -15.25 -18.05
CA LEU A 449 -20.50 -14.30 -17.13
C LEU A 449 -19.42 -13.42 -17.79
N ASN A 450 -19.26 -13.51 -19.11
CA ASN A 450 -18.22 -12.79 -19.88
C ASN A 450 -16.80 -12.98 -19.29
N VAL A 451 -16.44 -14.23 -18.99
CA VAL A 451 -15.09 -14.63 -18.58
C VAL A 451 -14.38 -15.24 -19.79
N GLU A 452 -13.21 -14.71 -20.18
CA GLU A 452 -12.41 -15.20 -21.31
C GLU A 452 -11.57 -16.45 -20.97
#